data_a4033ea3625b0521cddffb8ba6b03765
#
_entry.id   a4033ea3625b0521cddffb8ba6b03765
#
_cell.length_a   1.000
_cell.length_b   1.000
_cell.length_c   1.000
_cell.angle_alpha   90.00
_cell.angle_beta   90.00
_cell.angle_gamma   90.00
#
_symmetry.space_group_name_H-M   'P 1'
#
loop_
_entity.id
_entity.type
_entity.pdbx_description
1 polymer ?
#
loop_
_entity_poly.entity_id
_entity_poly.type
_entity_poly.pdbx_seq_one_letter_code
_entity_poly.pdbx_strand_id
1 'polypeptide(L)'
;MEHLVNDLLHCRLQAWTFPADIEARWLGEGILQLLPATPWRQATILSAGVHGNETAPTELLLQLTHDLSQGRQPLTQALLIVFGNLPAIRAARRYLHNDLNRLFGGRHLAVTPGNESRLAFALEQAVQAFYRAADAAGPVSRSHLDMHTAIRGSLYRQFALLPAHEEDFSPGFYQLLPAHEEDFSPGFYQLLQASGMDAIVRHTEAGGTFTHFTCEKFAAQSATLELGKVMPFGANDLSLFAAADAAIRAWISDAPLPARDKAPVDYFLVEESIIKREGEFTLNLAANVENFTALPAGYEIARQAEKRWVVQARAPYILFPNAGVATGQRAGLLLRAAALHLPQPA
;
A
#
# COMPACT_ATOMS: atom_id res chain seq x y z
N MET A 1 1.99 18.04 15.86
CA MET A 1 1.12 17.43 14.85
C MET A 1 0.08 18.40 14.26
N GLU A 2 -0.73 19.06 15.07
CA GLU A 2 -1.81 19.94 14.59
C GLU A 2 -1.36 20.99 13.54
N HIS A 3 -0.24 21.68 13.76
CA HIS A 3 0.30 22.66 12.79
C HIS A 3 0.72 22.02 11.46
N LEU A 4 1.26 20.79 11.47
CA LEU A 4 1.64 20.06 10.25
C LEU A 4 0.40 19.69 9.42
N VAL A 5 -0.63 19.18 10.10
CA VAL A 5 -1.93 18.87 9.46
C VAL A 5 -2.54 20.16 8.88
N ASN A 6 -2.45 21.27 9.60
CA ASN A 6 -2.95 22.57 9.13
C ASN A 6 -2.18 23.06 7.88
N ASP A 7 -0.87 22.81 7.81
CA ASP A 7 -0.07 23.14 6.60
C ASP A 7 -0.48 22.27 5.40
N LEU A 8 -0.74 20.98 5.61
CA LEU A 8 -1.26 20.09 4.56
C LEU A 8 -2.63 20.57 4.03
N LEU A 9 -3.57 20.83 4.96
CA LEU A 9 -4.93 21.22 4.60
C LEU A 9 -5.01 22.55 3.85
N HIS A 10 -4.08 23.49 4.12
CA HIS A 10 -4.04 24.83 3.55
C HIS A 10 -2.96 25.04 2.48
N CYS A 11 -2.46 23.95 1.86
CA CYS A 11 -1.48 23.99 0.75
C CYS A 11 -0.15 24.69 1.11
N ARG A 12 0.25 24.66 2.38
CA ARG A 12 1.46 25.36 2.86
C ARG A 12 2.72 24.50 2.85
N LEU A 13 2.62 23.20 2.57
CA LEU A 13 3.78 22.30 2.52
C LEU A 13 4.84 22.77 1.52
N GLN A 14 4.42 23.39 0.40
CA GLN A 14 5.33 23.89 -0.62
C GLN A 14 6.24 25.03 -0.15
N ALA A 15 5.93 25.65 0.99
CA ALA A 15 6.79 26.66 1.63
C ALA A 15 7.89 26.03 2.53
N TRP A 16 7.87 24.73 2.75
CA TRP A 16 8.88 24.07 3.56
C TRP A 16 10.21 24.03 2.81
N THR A 17 11.28 24.36 3.54
CA THR A 17 12.66 24.31 3.06
C THR A 17 13.35 23.05 3.60
N PHE A 18 14.37 22.60 2.88
CA PHE A 18 15.13 21.42 3.23
C PHE A 18 16.61 21.76 3.41
N PRO A 19 17.41 20.93 4.11
CA PRO A 19 18.85 21.09 4.22
C PRO A 19 19.53 21.21 2.83
N ALA A 20 20.66 21.93 2.77
CA ALA A 20 21.35 22.21 1.51
C ALA A 20 21.92 20.95 0.81
N ASP A 21 22.05 19.85 1.51
CA ASP A 21 22.46 18.54 1.01
C ASP A 21 21.31 17.69 0.49
N ILE A 22 20.08 18.23 0.47
CA ILE A 22 18.89 17.60 -0.12
C ILE A 22 18.30 18.53 -1.16
N GLU A 23 18.33 18.13 -2.44
CA GLU A 23 17.56 18.78 -3.49
C GLU A 23 16.09 18.43 -3.35
N ALA A 24 15.27 19.42 -3.02
CA ALA A 24 13.82 19.27 -2.83
C ALA A 24 13.05 19.91 -3.98
N ARG A 25 12.17 19.14 -4.63
CA ARG A 25 11.35 19.61 -5.74
C ARG A 25 9.91 19.17 -5.59
N TRP A 26 8.99 20.13 -5.53
CA TRP A 26 7.56 19.86 -5.63
C TRP A 26 7.16 19.63 -7.09
N LEU A 27 6.72 18.41 -7.42
CA LEU A 27 6.27 18.01 -8.76
C LEU A 27 4.78 18.34 -8.98
N GLY A 28 4.07 18.57 -7.90
CA GLY A 28 2.65 18.89 -7.86
C GLY A 28 2.21 19.10 -6.43
N GLU A 29 0.93 19.42 -6.24
CA GLU A 29 0.38 19.52 -4.89
C GLU A 29 0.43 18.15 -4.21
N GLY A 30 1.11 18.05 -3.07
CA GLY A 30 1.29 16.80 -2.32
C GLY A 30 2.31 15.81 -2.92
N ILE A 31 3.05 16.18 -3.95
CA ILE A 31 4.05 15.32 -4.60
C ILE A 31 5.42 15.97 -4.46
N LEU A 32 6.26 15.43 -3.59
CA LEU A 32 7.58 15.97 -3.25
C LEU A 32 8.69 14.97 -3.60
N GLN A 33 9.60 15.37 -4.47
CA GLN A 33 10.84 14.65 -4.76
C GLN A 33 11.96 15.21 -3.89
N LEU A 34 12.72 14.31 -3.25
CA LEU A 34 13.93 14.62 -2.48
C LEU A 34 15.08 13.78 -3.00
N LEU A 35 16.19 14.44 -3.35
CA LEU A 35 17.42 13.78 -3.81
C LEU A 35 18.57 14.20 -2.91
N PRO A 36 19.28 13.26 -2.25
CA PRO A 36 20.47 13.61 -1.49
C PRO A 36 21.63 13.99 -2.44
N ALA A 37 22.50 14.89 -2.00
CA ALA A 37 23.67 15.32 -2.76
C ALA A 37 24.72 14.20 -2.89
N THR A 38 24.73 13.22 -2.00
CA THR A 38 25.60 12.04 -2.06
C THR A 38 25.08 11.03 -3.09
N PRO A 39 25.96 10.25 -3.76
CA PRO A 39 25.53 9.17 -4.65
C PRO A 39 24.62 8.16 -3.93
N TRP A 40 23.54 7.78 -4.57
CA TRP A 40 22.54 6.84 -4.05
C TRP A 40 22.26 5.72 -5.05
N ARG A 41 21.78 4.56 -4.54
CA ARG A 41 21.48 3.38 -5.35
C ARG A 41 20.09 2.80 -5.04
N GLN A 42 19.29 3.54 -4.30
CA GLN A 42 17.92 3.17 -3.99
C GLN A 42 16.99 4.35 -4.30
N ALA A 43 15.79 4.05 -4.78
CA ALA A 43 14.74 5.02 -5.06
C ALA A 43 13.44 4.52 -4.45
N THR A 44 12.96 5.19 -3.41
CA THR A 44 11.79 4.79 -2.64
C THR A 44 10.65 5.76 -2.85
N ILE A 45 9.44 5.25 -3.00
CA ILE A 45 8.20 6.01 -2.92
C ILE A 45 7.54 5.73 -1.57
N LEU A 46 7.19 6.77 -0.85
CA LEU A 46 6.35 6.71 0.34
C LEU A 46 5.05 7.45 0.05
N SER A 47 3.93 6.78 0.09
CA SER A 47 2.61 7.36 -0.13
C SER A 47 1.67 7.15 1.05
N ALA A 48 0.80 8.11 1.29
CA ALA A 48 -0.28 8.07 2.25
C ALA A 48 -1.44 8.95 1.79
N GLY A 49 -2.65 8.73 2.32
CA GLY A 49 -3.80 9.55 1.99
C GLY A 49 -4.34 9.35 0.57
N VAL A 50 -4.06 8.22 -0.08
CA VAL A 50 -4.75 7.78 -1.30
C VAL A 50 -6.26 7.70 -1.03
N HIS A 51 -6.64 7.29 0.18
CA HIS A 51 -7.97 7.49 0.73
C HIS A 51 -7.93 8.61 1.77
N GLY A 52 -8.70 9.67 1.56
CA GLY A 52 -8.56 10.91 2.33
C GLY A 52 -9.01 10.84 3.80
N ASN A 53 -9.78 9.84 4.19
CA ASN A 53 -10.19 9.63 5.57
C ASN A 53 -9.24 8.71 6.38
N GLU A 54 -8.18 8.21 5.75
CA GLU A 54 -7.16 7.37 6.37
C GLU A 54 -6.01 8.25 6.89
N THR A 55 -6.20 8.83 8.07
CA THR A 55 -5.39 9.97 8.54
C THR A 55 -4.09 9.58 9.24
N ALA A 56 -4.03 8.43 9.94
CA ALA A 56 -2.82 8.03 10.67
C ALA A 56 -1.58 7.89 9.77
N PRO A 57 -1.64 7.23 8.60
CA PRO A 57 -0.52 7.19 7.67
C PRO A 57 -0.11 8.58 7.17
N THR A 58 -1.09 9.48 6.96
CA THR A 58 -0.82 10.86 6.57
C THR A 58 -0.10 11.62 7.65
N GLU A 59 -0.48 11.44 8.94
CA GLU A 59 0.22 12.05 10.08
C GLU A 59 1.65 11.55 10.22
N LEU A 60 1.89 10.25 10.03
CA LEU A 60 3.24 9.67 10.04
C LEU A 60 4.10 10.26 8.92
N LEU A 61 3.58 10.30 7.71
CA LEU A 61 4.30 10.82 6.55
C LEU A 61 4.57 12.32 6.68
N LEU A 62 3.64 13.10 7.26
CA LEU A 62 3.85 14.51 7.58
C LEU A 62 4.97 14.70 8.60
N GLN A 63 4.98 13.90 9.68
CA GLN A 63 6.03 13.97 10.69
C GLN A 63 7.40 13.63 10.10
N LEU A 64 7.48 12.56 9.31
CA LEU A 64 8.71 12.19 8.61
C LEU A 64 9.19 13.30 7.66
N THR A 65 8.29 13.87 6.85
CA THR A 65 8.61 14.95 5.91
C THR A 65 9.10 16.20 6.65
N HIS A 66 8.45 16.51 7.78
CA HIS A 66 8.90 17.62 8.64
C HIS A 66 10.29 17.36 9.25
N ASP A 67 10.55 16.13 9.71
CA ASP A 67 11.87 15.78 10.27
C ASP A 67 12.98 15.86 9.20
N LEU A 68 12.68 15.45 7.94
CA LEU A 68 13.56 15.65 6.79
C LEU A 68 13.82 17.14 6.53
N SER A 69 12.77 17.97 6.55
CA SER A 69 12.90 19.42 6.34
C SER A 69 13.73 20.15 7.41
N GLN A 70 13.75 19.60 8.62
CA GLN A 70 14.52 20.14 9.74
C GLN A 70 15.92 19.51 9.90
N GLY A 71 16.31 18.58 8.99
CA GLY A 71 17.59 17.86 9.10
C GLY A 71 17.68 16.88 10.28
N ARG A 72 16.54 16.54 10.90
CA ARG A 72 16.49 15.56 12.01
C ARG A 72 16.48 14.12 11.51
N GLN A 73 16.06 13.89 10.27
CA GLN A 73 16.04 12.59 9.60
C GLN A 73 17.06 12.61 8.46
N PRO A 74 18.10 11.77 8.50
CA PRO A 74 19.02 11.59 7.36
C PRO A 74 18.30 10.99 6.14
N LEU A 75 18.77 11.35 4.94
CA LEU A 75 18.32 10.79 3.68
C LEU A 75 19.52 10.33 2.87
N THR A 76 19.59 9.05 2.53
CA THR A 76 20.71 8.45 1.77
C THR A 76 20.28 7.93 0.39
N GLN A 77 19.00 8.07 0.04
CA GLN A 77 18.44 7.56 -1.20
C GLN A 77 17.48 8.56 -1.83
N ALA A 78 17.18 8.38 -3.12
CA ALA A 78 16.13 9.18 -3.76
C ALA A 78 14.77 8.83 -3.15
N LEU A 79 13.98 9.86 -2.85
CA LEU A 79 12.69 9.70 -2.18
C LEU A 79 11.61 10.50 -2.90
N LEU A 80 10.49 9.86 -3.20
CA LEU A 80 9.27 10.49 -3.65
C LEU A 80 8.21 10.37 -2.54
N ILE A 81 7.81 11.49 -1.96
CA ILE A 81 6.75 11.57 -0.97
C ILE A 81 5.44 11.93 -1.67
N VAL A 82 4.38 11.18 -1.40
CA VAL A 82 3.06 11.41 -1.99
C VAL A 82 2.00 11.52 -0.90
N PHE A 83 1.43 12.71 -0.75
CA PHE A 83 0.17 12.93 -0.05
C PHE A 83 -0.94 12.82 -1.09
N GLY A 84 -1.59 11.67 -1.16
CA GLY A 84 -2.39 11.21 -2.29
C GLY A 84 -3.57 12.13 -2.65
N ASN A 85 -4.76 11.82 -2.14
CA ASN A 85 -6.01 12.51 -2.51
C ASN A 85 -6.29 13.72 -1.61
N LEU A 86 -5.51 14.79 -1.76
CA LEU A 86 -5.66 16.00 -0.94
C LEU A 86 -7.08 16.59 -0.95
N PRO A 87 -7.81 16.64 -2.07
CA PRO A 87 -9.21 17.08 -2.05
C PRO A 87 -10.10 16.20 -1.15
N ALA A 88 -9.91 14.89 -1.17
CA ALA A 88 -10.66 13.97 -0.30
C ALA A 88 -10.22 14.08 1.18
N ILE A 89 -8.92 14.31 1.42
CA ILE A 89 -8.36 14.59 2.77
C ILE A 89 -9.03 15.83 3.36
N ARG A 90 -9.10 16.94 2.61
CA ARG A 90 -9.76 18.18 3.05
C ARG A 90 -11.25 17.99 3.31
N ALA A 91 -11.90 17.14 2.55
CA ALA A 91 -13.30 16.79 2.73
C ALA A 91 -13.55 15.73 3.82
N ALA A 92 -12.51 15.18 4.45
CA ALA A 92 -12.56 14.06 5.40
C ALA A 92 -13.35 12.86 4.83
N ARG A 93 -13.19 12.59 3.53
CA ARG A 93 -13.89 11.52 2.80
C ARG A 93 -12.88 10.53 2.24
N ARG A 94 -13.31 9.29 2.04
CA ARG A 94 -12.48 8.26 1.43
C ARG A 94 -12.04 8.69 0.01
N TYR A 95 -12.99 9.16 -0.80
CA TYR A 95 -12.79 9.77 -2.12
C TYR A 95 -13.97 10.70 -2.42
N LEU A 96 -13.88 11.52 -3.44
CA LEU A 96 -14.94 12.43 -3.84
C LEU A 96 -15.89 11.80 -4.86
N HIS A 97 -15.36 11.18 -5.92
CA HIS A 97 -16.13 10.62 -7.03
C HIS A 97 -15.77 9.15 -7.28
N ASN A 98 -14.46 8.83 -7.37
CA ASN A 98 -13.97 7.50 -7.68
C ASN A 98 -12.92 7.07 -6.67
N ASP A 99 -12.87 5.76 -6.35
CA ASP A 99 -11.78 5.21 -5.54
C ASP A 99 -10.46 5.34 -6.30
N LEU A 100 -9.61 6.30 -5.89
CA LEU A 100 -8.32 6.57 -6.51
C LEU A 100 -7.46 5.30 -6.62
N ASN A 101 -7.50 4.43 -5.59
CA ASN A 101 -6.74 3.18 -5.55
C ASN A 101 -7.35 2.05 -6.43
N ARG A 102 -8.13 2.43 -7.44
CA ARG A 102 -8.65 1.57 -8.53
C ARG A 102 -8.36 2.13 -9.91
N LEU A 103 -7.70 3.30 -9.98
CA LEU A 103 -7.56 4.07 -11.22
C LEU A 103 -6.15 4.01 -11.83
N PHE A 104 -5.20 3.39 -11.16
CA PHE A 104 -3.83 3.27 -11.65
C PHE A 104 -3.67 2.21 -12.76
N GLY A 105 -2.56 2.27 -13.49
CA GLY A 105 -2.29 1.41 -14.65
C GLY A 105 -3.13 1.81 -15.88
N GLY A 106 -3.38 3.11 -16.06
CA GLY A 106 -4.19 3.64 -17.16
C GLY A 106 -5.70 3.50 -16.98
N ARG A 107 -6.17 2.90 -15.89
CA ARG A 107 -7.61 2.68 -15.62
C ARG A 107 -8.39 3.98 -15.42
N HIS A 108 -7.70 5.08 -15.10
CA HIS A 108 -8.28 6.43 -15.02
C HIS A 108 -8.88 6.91 -16.35
N LEU A 109 -8.51 6.31 -17.49
CA LEU A 109 -9.06 6.61 -18.81
C LEU A 109 -10.46 5.98 -19.02
N ALA A 110 -10.82 4.96 -18.25
CA ALA A 110 -12.08 4.23 -18.39
C ALA A 110 -13.22 4.79 -17.52
N VAL A 111 -12.96 5.85 -16.76
CA VAL A 111 -13.96 6.49 -15.89
C VAL A 111 -14.26 7.90 -16.36
N THR A 112 -15.41 8.44 -15.95
CA THR A 112 -15.75 9.85 -16.19
C THR A 112 -14.66 10.76 -15.62
N PRO A 113 -14.12 11.72 -16.39
CA PRO A 113 -13.10 12.65 -15.92
C PRO A 113 -13.53 13.38 -14.64
N GLY A 114 -12.71 13.30 -13.61
CA GLY A 114 -12.97 13.89 -12.30
C GLY A 114 -11.66 14.19 -11.56
N ASN A 115 -11.76 14.51 -10.27
CA ASN A 115 -10.58 14.81 -9.45
C ASN A 115 -9.63 13.59 -9.41
N GLU A 116 -10.15 12.41 -9.07
CA GLU A 116 -9.33 11.23 -8.88
C GLU A 116 -8.74 10.69 -10.20
N SER A 117 -9.45 10.82 -11.34
CA SER A 117 -8.88 10.39 -12.63
C SER A 117 -7.72 11.30 -13.07
N ARG A 118 -7.84 12.63 -12.88
CA ARG A 118 -6.73 13.56 -13.14
C ARG A 118 -5.56 13.34 -12.19
N LEU A 119 -5.85 13.07 -10.92
CA LEU A 119 -4.84 12.81 -9.92
C LEU A 119 -4.09 11.51 -10.19
N ALA A 120 -4.80 10.43 -10.54
CA ALA A 120 -4.16 9.16 -10.94
C ALA A 120 -3.18 9.38 -12.10
N PHE A 121 -3.60 10.09 -13.14
CA PHE A 121 -2.72 10.45 -14.25
C PHE A 121 -1.50 11.26 -13.79
N ALA A 122 -1.69 12.30 -12.95
CA ALA A 122 -0.60 13.12 -12.46
C ALA A 122 0.40 12.31 -11.62
N LEU A 123 -0.08 11.41 -10.76
CA LEU A 123 0.74 10.51 -9.95
C LEU A 123 1.53 9.53 -10.83
N GLU A 124 0.89 8.94 -11.84
CA GLU A 124 1.58 8.07 -12.81
C GLU A 124 2.72 8.80 -13.54
N GLN A 125 2.48 10.05 -13.98
CA GLN A 125 3.52 10.87 -14.62
C GLN A 125 4.66 11.21 -13.64
N ALA A 126 4.35 11.57 -12.40
CA ALA A 126 5.36 11.88 -11.38
C ALA A 126 6.22 10.66 -11.04
N VAL A 127 5.63 9.49 -10.85
CA VAL A 127 6.34 8.23 -10.63
C VAL A 127 7.22 7.87 -11.82
N GLN A 128 6.69 8.00 -13.04
CA GLN A 128 7.46 7.73 -14.25
C GLN A 128 8.67 8.65 -14.37
N ALA A 129 8.48 9.96 -14.12
CA ALA A 129 9.58 10.92 -14.13
C ALA A 129 10.63 10.62 -13.05
N PHE A 130 10.18 10.28 -11.84
CA PHE A 130 11.05 9.92 -10.72
C PHE A 130 11.93 8.70 -11.02
N TYR A 131 11.34 7.59 -11.44
CA TYR A 131 12.10 6.37 -11.72
C TYR A 131 12.97 6.48 -12.98
N ARG A 132 12.56 7.25 -14.01
CA ARG A 132 13.42 7.53 -15.16
C ARG A 132 14.64 8.38 -14.78
N ALA A 133 14.47 9.35 -13.88
CA ALA A 133 15.61 10.11 -13.36
C ALA A 133 16.54 9.22 -12.55
N ALA A 134 16.01 8.25 -11.80
CA ALA A 134 16.78 7.26 -11.09
C ALA A 134 17.60 6.37 -12.04
N ASP A 135 17.01 5.91 -13.15
CA ASP A 135 17.73 5.11 -14.16
C ASP A 135 18.91 5.84 -14.79
N ALA A 136 18.79 7.15 -14.98
CA ALA A 136 19.87 7.97 -15.50
C ALA A 136 21.06 8.10 -14.51
N ALA A 137 20.84 7.86 -13.21
CA ALA A 137 21.89 7.84 -12.20
C ALA A 137 22.63 6.48 -12.10
N GLY A 138 22.13 5.45 -12.80
CA GLY A 138 22.72 4.10 -12.86
C GLY A 138 21.76 3.01 -12.35
N PRO A 139 22.26 1.78 -12.12
CA PRO A 139 21.44 0.70 -11.58
C PRO A 139 20.92 1.05 -10.18
N VAL A 140 19.59 1.10 -10.03
CA VAL A 140 18.93 1.52 -8.79
C VAL A 140 17.86 0.51 -8.40
N SER A 141 17.85 0.06 -7.14
CA SER A 141 16.73 -0.68 -6.58
C SER A 141 15.56 0.27 -6.32
N ARG A 142 14.34 -0.21 -6.61
CA ARG A 142 13.13 0.58 -6.48
C ARG A 142 12.21 -0.03 -5.44
N SER A 143 11.61 0.81 -4.61
CA SER A 143 10.61 0.37 -3.65
C SER A 143 9.44 1.37 -3.55
N HIS A 144 8.28 0.87 -3.13
CA HIS A 144 7.11 1.69 -2.86
C HIS A 144 6.34 1.14 -1.66
N LEU A 145 6.18 1.95 -0.63
CA LEU A 145 5.32 1.67 0.52
C LEU A 145 4.12 2.62 0.48
N ASP A 146 2.94 2.08 0.22
CA ASP A 146 1.67 2.83 0.23
C ASP A 146 0.95 2.56 1.54
N MET A 147 0.91 3.56 2.41
CA MET A 147 0.42 3.42 3.77
C MET A 147 -1.08 3.72 3.88
N HIS A 148 -1.83 2.78 4.43
CA HIS A 148 -3.27 2.79 4.59
C HIS A 148 -3.71 2.45 6.00
N THR A 149 -5.01 2.63 6.26
CA THR A 149 -5.71 2.08 7.43
C THR A 149 -7.02 1.44 7.01
N ALA A 150 -7.36 0.32 7.65
CA ALA A 150 -8.57 -0.44 7.33
C ALA A 150 -9.82 0.17 7.97
N ILE A 151 -10.94 0.17 7.25
CA ILE A 151 -12.26 0.57 7.79
C ILE A 151 -12.81 -0.53 8.71
N ARG A 152 -12.53 -1.80 8.40
CA ARG A 152 -13.02 -2.95 9.17
C ARG A 152 -12.02 -3.39 10.24
N GLY A 153 -12.54 -4.05 11.27
CA GLY A 153 -11.72 -4.80 12.21
C GLY A 153 -10.90 -5.87 11.50
N SER A 154 -9.79 -6.26 12.11
CA SER A 154 -8.89 -7.26 11.57
C SER A 154 -8.28 -8.08 12.69
N LEU A 155 -8.22 -9.41 12.51
CA LEU A 155 -7.55 -10.31 13.44
C LEU A 155 -6.03 -10.08 13.44
N TYR A 156 -5.45 -9.69 12.30
CA TYR A 156 -4.11 -9.14 12.22
C TYR A 156 -4.21 -7.61 12.18
N ARG A 157 -3.75 -6.96 13.23
CA ARG A 157 -3.90 -5.50 13.37
C ARG A 157 -3.18 -4.73 12.27
N GLN A 158 -1.98 -5.18 11.92
CA GLN A 158 -1.12 -4.58 10.90
C GLN A 158 -0.72 -5.66 9.90
N PHE A 159 -0.94 -5.41 8.62
CA PHE A 159 -0.59 -6.38 7.59
C PHE A 159 -0.19 -5.68 6.29
N ALA A 160 0.60 -6.38 5.48
CA ALA A 160 1.04 -5.90 4.18
C ALA A 160 0.37 -6.69 3.06
N LEU A 161 0.06 -5.99 1.95
CA LEU A 161 -0.37 -6.63 0.71
C LEU A 161 0.70 -6.40 -0.34
N LEU A 162 1.19 -7.47 -0.91
CA LEU A 162 2.13 -7.47 -2.03
C LEU A 162 1.35 -7.65 -3.34
N PRO A 163 1.61 -6.83 -4.38
CA PRO A 163 0.99 -7.03 -5.67
C PRO A 163 1.49 -8.32 -6.33
N ALA A 164 0.71 -8.84 -7.28
CA ALA A 164 1.14 -9.94 -8.13
C ALA A 164 2.16 -9.46 -9.17
N HIS A 165 3.10 -10.31 -9.56
CA HIS A 165 3.99 -10.09 -10.70
C HIS A 165 3.41 -10.68 -11.99
N GLU A 166 3.81 -10.17 -13.18
CA GLU A 166 3.31 -10.66 -14.47
C GLU A 166 3.57 -12.16 -14.70
N GLU A 167 4.64 -12.70 -14.15
CA GLU A 167 4.98 -14.11 -14.26
C GLU A 167 3.97 -15.03 -13.54
N ASP A 168 3.21 -14.49 -12.59
CA ASP A 168 2.14 -15.20 -11.89
C ASP A 168 0.92 -15.53 -12.78
N PHE A 169 0.81 -14.95 -14.00
CA PHE A 169 -0.38 -15.08 -14.86
C PHE A 169 -0.35 -16.24 -15.84
N SER A 170 0.70 -17.07 -15.86
CA SER A 170 0.77 -18.21 -16.78
C SER A 170 -0.24 -19.30 -16.41
N PRO A 171 -1.19 -19.65 -17.31
CA PRO A 171 -2.16 -20.70 -17.06
C PRO A 171 -1.46 -22.05 -16.81
N GLY A 172 -1.74 -22.69 -15.68
CA GLY A 172 -1.17 -23.98 -15.31
C GLY A 172 -0.04 -23.95 -14.28
N PHE A 173 0.51 -22.78 -13.96
CA PHE A 173 1.61 -22.64 -13.02
C PHE A 173 1.19 -22.75 -11.52
N TYR A 174 -0.09 -22.56 -11.27
CA TYR A 174 -0.65 -22.40 -9.91
C TYR A 174 -0.66 -23.63 -9.01
N GLN A 175 -0.30 -24.82 -9.51
CA GLN A 175 -0.53 -26.06 -8.74
C GLN A 175 0.66 -26.54 -7.91
N LEU A 176 1.88 -26.06 -8.10
CA LEU A 176 3.07 -26.73 -7.57
C LEU A 176 4.20 -25.84 -7.03
N LEU A 177 4.08 -24.51 -7.02
CA LEU A 177 5.20 -23.68 -6.58
C LEU A 177 4.95 -23.10 -5.19
N PRO A 178 5.93 -23.21 -4.27
CA PRO A 178 6.03 -22.29 -3.15
C PRO A 178 6.01 -20.84 -3.72
N ALA A 179 5.48 -19.90 -2.95
CA ALA A 179 5.55 -18.47 -3.34
C ALA A 179 6.97 -18.19 -3.83
N HIS A 180 7.12 -17.73 -5.09
CA HIS A 180 8.45 -17.51 -5.64
C HIS A 180 9.18 -16.49 -4.77
N GLU A 181 10.24 -16.95 -4.14
CA GLU A 181 11.13 -16.18 -3.26
C GLU A 181 11.87 -15.07 -4.03
N GLU A 182 11.81 -15.11 -5.38
CA GLU A 182 12.60 -14.25 -6.26
C GLU A 182 11.95 -12.89 -6.57
N ASP A 183 10.64 -12.72 -6.32
CA ASP A 183 9.92 -11.50 -6.72
C ASP A 183 10.19 -10.30 -5.80
N PHE A 184 10.47 -10.55 -4.54
CA PHE A 184 10.82 -9.53 -3.55
C PHE A 184 12.11 -9.91 -2.83
N SER A 185 13.02 -8.97 -2.69
CA SER A 185 14.31 -9.24 -2.03
C SER A 185 14.13 -9.61 -0.55
N PRO A 186 15.04 -10.41 0.02
CA PRO A 186 15.05 -10.69 1.45
C PRO A 186 15.05 -9.41 2.30
N GLY A 187 15.76 -8.36 1.86
CA GLY A 187 15.79 -7.07 2.55
C GLY A 187 14.43 -6.38 2.58
N PHE A 188 13.61 -6.52 1.53
CA PHE A 188 12.26 -5.95 1.52
C PHE A 188 11.32 -6.71 2.47
N TYR A 189 11.41 -8.03 2.55
CA TYR A 189 10.69 -8.80 3.56
C TYR A 189 11.13 -8.44 4.98
N GLN A 190 12.42 -8.25 5.20
CA GLN A 190 12.95 -7.80 6.50
C GLN A 190 12.40 -6.42 6.88
N LEU A 191 12.29 -5.48 5.91
CA LEU A 191 11.64 -4.19 6.12
C LEU A 191 10.18 -4.36 6.58
N LEU A 192 9.39 -5.20 5.92
CA LEU A 192 7.99 -5.45 6.29
C LEU A 192 7.88 -6.09 7.69
N GLN A 193 8.77 -7.01 8.02
CA GLN A 193 8.83 -7.62 9.35
C GLN A 193 9.20 -6.60 10.43
N ALA A 194 10.21 -5.77 10.17
CA ALA A 194 10.65 -4.70 11.08
C ALA A 194 9.58 -3.61 11.23
N SER A 195 8.76 -3.38 10.20
CA SER A 195 7.61 -2.45 10.24
C SER A 195 6.47 -2.94 11.13
N GLY A 196 6.62 -4.09 11.79
CA GLY A 196 5.62 -4.60 12.74
C GLY A 196 4.42 -5.29 12.10
N MET A 197 4.49 -5.66 10.81
CA MET A 197 3.40 -6.40 10.15
C MET A 197 3.18 -7.76 10.81
N ASP A 198 1.92 -8.05 11.15
CA ASP A 198 1.52 -9.33 11.76
C ASP A 198 1.27 -10.38 10.67
N ALA A 199 0.87 -9.94 9.46
CA ALA A 199 0.66 -10.81 8.31
C ALA A 199 1.14 -10.15 7.01
N ILE A 200 1.52 -10.98 6.03
CA ILE A 200 1.80 -10.57 4.66
C ILE A 200 0.89 -11.38 3.72
N VAL A 201 0.17 -10.68 2.86
CA VAL A 201 -0.73 -11.26 1.86
C VAL A 201 -0.19 -10.98 0.48
N ARG A 202 0.05 -12.03 -0.32
CA ARG A 202 0.44 -11.87 -1.72
C ARG A 202 -0.76 -12.03 -2.64
N HIS A 203 -0.93 -11.07 -3.53
CA HIS A 203 -1.88 -11.18 -4.63
C HIS A 203 -1.37 -12.09 -5.72
N THR A 204 -2.32 -12.75 -6.40
CA THR A 204 -2.09 -13.62 -7.56
C THR A 204 -2.74 -13.07 -8.82
N GLU A 205 -3.41 -11.92 -8.74
CA GLU A 205 -4.12 -11.27 -9.85
C GLU A 205 -3.74 -9.80 -9.94
N ALA A 206 -3.73 -9.28 -11.18
CA ALA A 206 -3.49 -7.86 -11.44
C ALA A 206 -4.56 -6.98 -10.79
N GLY A 207 -4.12 -5.87 -10.21
CA GLY A 207 -4.97 -4.88 -9.57
C GLY A 207 -4.87 -3.49 -10.23
N GLY A 208 -5.70 -2.55 -9.81
CA GLY A 208 -5.61 -1.13 -10.19
C GLY A 208 -5.09 -0.26 -9.06
N THR A 209 -4.33 -0.83 -8.12
CA THR A 209 -3.78 -0.11 -6.97
C THR A 209 -2.50 0.63 -7.34
N PHE A 210 -2.13 1.61 -6.53
CA PHE A 210 -0.92 2.39 -6.74
C PHE A 210 0.34 1.51 -6.65
N THR A 211 0.38 0.60 -5.69
CA THR A 211 1.47 -0.37 -5.52
C THR A 211 1.56 -1.36 -6.67
N HIS A 212 0.42 -1.81 -7.21
CA HIS A 212 0.43 -2.69 -8.38
C HIS A 212 1.02 -1.98 -9.61
N PHE A 213 0.63 -0.72 -9.86
CA PHE A 213 1.16 0.09 -10.96
C PHE A 213 2.69 0.23 -10.86
N THR A 214 3.23 0.53 -9.69
CA THR A 214 4.69 0.70 -9.52
C THR A 214 5.44 -0.63 -9.64
N CYS A 215 4.85 -1.72 -9.16
CA CYS A 215 5.38 -3.07 -9.32
C CYS A 215 5.41 -3.48 -10.80
N GLU A 216 4.27 -3.40 -11.49
CA GLU A 216 4.10 -3.85 -12.88
C GLU A 216 4.95 -3.01 -13.87
N LYS A 217 4.92 -1.68 -13.74
CA LYS A 217 5.54 -0.79 -14.73
C LYS A 217 7.02 -0.49 -14.48
N PHE A 218 7.49 -0.64 -13.26
CA PHE A 218 8.84 -0.24 -12.88
C PHE A 218 9.62 -1.32 -12.12
N ALA A 219 9.07 -2.53 -11.99
CA ALA A 219 9.63 -3.61 -11.18
C ALA A 219 10.00 -3.15 -9.75
N ALA A 220 9.21 -2.22 -9.19
CA ALA A 220 9.42 -1.74 -7.83
C ALA A 220 8.95 -2.78 -6.82
N GLN A 221 9.74 -3.03 -5.80
CA GLN A 221 9.32 -3.83 -4.65
C GLN A 221 8.27 -3.03 -3.88
N SER A 222 7.00 -3.38 -4.05
CA SER A 222 5.87 -2.56 -3.62
C SER A 222 5.01 -3.27 -2.60
N ALA A 223 4.57 -2.55 -1.58
CA ALA A 223 3.64 -3.06 -0.57
C ALA A 223 2.62 -2.00 -0.17
N THR A 224 1.35 -2.41 -0.04
CA THR A 224 0.35 -1.64 0.67
C THR A 224 0.40 -2.05 2.15
N LEU A 225 0.63 -1.09 3.04
CA LEU A 225 0.70 -1.32 4.48
C LEU A 225 -0.62 -0.91 5.13
N GLU A 226 -1.36 -1.86 5.66
CA GLU A 226 -2.57 -1.63 6.45
C GLU A 226 -2.16 -1.49 7.92
N LEU A 227 -2.09 -0.26 8.42
CA LEU A 227 -1.48 0.06 9.71
C LEU A 227 -2.46 0.07 10.89
N GLY A 228 -3.72 -0.27 10.67
CA GLY A 228 -4.71 -0.33 11.73
C GLY A 228 -6.06 0.28 11.34
N LYS A 229 -6.79 0.85 12.29
CA LYS A 229 -8.15 1.33 12.08
C LYS A 229 -8.18 2.83 11.74
N VAL A 230 -9.09 3.21 10.88
CA VAL A 230 -9.38 4.62 10.51
C VAL A 230 -9.85 5.42 11.73
N MET A 231 -9.21 6.58 11.96
CA MET A 231 -9.59 7.60 12.94
C MET A 231 -9.47 8.99 12.28
N PRO A 232 -10.10 10.05 12.82
CA PRO A 232 -9.89 11.41 12.34
C PRO A 232 -8.50 11.96 12.72
N PHE A 233 -8.05 13.02 12.02
CA PHE A 233 -6.81 13.72 12.38
C PHE A 233 -6.78 14.12 13.86
N GLY A 234 -5.63 13.94 14.49
CA GLY A 234 -5.40 14.26 15.89
C GLY A 234 -5.99 13.25 16.90
N ALA A 235 -6.79 12.27 16.44
CA ALA A 235 -7.32 11.21 17.29
C ALA A 235 -6.56 9.88 17.14
N ASN A 236 -5.52 9.85 16.30
CA ASN A 236 -4.69 8.67 16.10
C ASN A 236 -3.69 8.51 17.27
N ASP A 237 -3.61 7.31 17.81
CA ASP A 237 -2.50 6.94 18.68
C ASP A 237 -1.32 6.49 17.82
N LEU A 238 -0.42 7.41 17.49
CA LEU A 238 0.72 7.16 16.63
C LEU A 238 1.74 6.17 17.23
N SER A 239 1.70 5.93 18.55
CA SER A 239 2.57 4.93 19.18
C SER A 239 2.29 3.50 18.67
N LEU A 240 1.07 3.24 18.22
CA LEU A 240 0.69 1.96 17.61
C LEU A 240 1.42 1.69 16.27
N PHE A 241 1.97 2.72 15.66
CA PHE A 241 2.65 2.68 14.37
C PHE A 241 4.17 2.90 14.49
N ALA A 242 4.69 2.93 15.73
CA ALA A 242 6.10 3.24 16.00
C ALA A 242 7.07 2.29 15.28
N ALA A 243 6.74 1.00 15.17
CA ALA A 243 7.58 0.03 14.45
C ALA A 243 7.64 0.36 12.95
N ALA A 244 6.51 0.72 12.32
CA ALA A 244 6.47 1.12 10.92
C ALA A 244 7.25 2.42 10.69
N ASP A 245 7.06 3.43 11.54
CA ASP A 245 7.81 4.69 11.47
C ASP A 245 9.32 4.46 11.59
N ALA A 246 9.75 3.70 12.60
CA ALA A 246 11.17 3.40 12.83
C ALA A 246 11.80 2.61 11.67
N ALA A 247 11.10 1.61 11.14
CA ALA A 247 11.60 0.80 10.03
C ALA A 247 11.70 1.61 8.71
N ILE A 248 10.70 2.46 8.42
CA ILE A 248 10.72 3.35 7.25
C ILE A 248 11.86 4.37 7.37
N ARG A 249 12.06 4.98 8.54
CA ARG A 249 13.17 5.91 8.80
C ARG A 249 14.54 5.25 8.64
N ALA A 250 14.69 4.03 9.15
CA ALA A 250 15.91 3.25 8.97
C ALA A 250 16.14 2.93 7.48
N TRP A 251 15.09 2.52 6.76
CA TRP A 251 15.16 2.19 5.34
C TRP A 251 15.64 3.35 4.49
N ILE A 252 15.11 4.55 4.69
CA ILE A 252 15.47 5.74 3.89
C ILE A 252 16.81 6.37 4.25
N SER A 253 17.41 5.95 5.38
CA SER A 253 18.72 6.41 5.84
C SER A 253 19.81 5.35 5.79
N ASP A 254 19.52 4.16 5.21
CA ASP A 254 20.42 3.00 5.16
C ASP A 254 20.93 2.61 6.57
N ALA A 255 20.12 2.85 7.59
CA ALA A 255 20.41 2.43 8.95
C ALA A 255 19.93 0.99 9.18
N PRO A 256 20.52 0.27 10.16
CA PRO A 256 20.04 -1.05 10.51
C PRO A 256 18.54 -1.06 10.86
N LEU A 257 17.80 -1.98 10.26
CA LEU A 257 16.37 -2.13 10.57
C LEU A 257 16.19 -2.50 12.04
N PRO A 258 15.14 -1.96 12.71
CA PRO A 258 14.84 -2.33 14.09
C PRO A 258 14.53 -3.82 14.21
N ALA A 259 14.97 -4.42 15.30
CA ALA A 259 14.66 -5.81 15.60
C ALA A 259 13.14 -5.98 15.79
N ARG A 260 12.61 -7.07 15.27
CA ARG A 260 11.21 -7.46 15.52
C ARG A 260 11.08 -8.04 16.93
N ASP A 261 10.17 -7.52 17.71
CA ASP A 261 9.83 -7.97 19.09
C ASP A 261 8.49 -8.72 19.18
N LYS A 262 7.91 -9.07 18.02
CA LYS A 262 6.62 -9.79 17.88
C LYS A 262 6.83 -11.22 17.42
N ALA A 263 5.76 -12.02 17.49
CA ALA A 263 5.68 -13.34 16.88
C ALA A 263 6.05 -13.30 15.38
N PRO A 264 6.50 -14.44 14.81
CA PRO A 264 6.75 -14.55 13.36
C PRO A 264 5.56 -14.04 12.55
N VAL A 265 5.84 -13.52 11.35
CA VAL A 265 4.80 -13.05 10.42
C VAL A 265 4.09 -14.23 9.79
N ASP A 266 2.77 -14.20 9.75
CA ASP A 266 1.97 -15.15 9.00
C ASP A 266 1.86 -14.76 7.53
N TYR A 267 1.91 -15.76 6.64
CA TYR A 267 1.85 -15.55 5.19
C TYR A 267 0.59 -16.13 4.59
N PHE A 268 0.01 -15.37 3.67
CA PHE A 268 -1.20 -15.74 2.96
C PHE A 268 -1.05 -15.49 1.47
N LEU A 269 -1.67 -16.36 0.66
CA LEU A 269 -1.87 -16.14 -0.76
C LEU A 269 -3.34 -15.88 -1.05
N VAL A 270 -3.62 -14.98 -1.97
CA VAL A 270 -4.96 -14.82 -2.52
C VAL A 270 -5.26 -15.99 -3.44
N GLU A 271 -6.28 -16.77 -3.15
CA GLU A 271 -6.73 -17.90 -3.98
C GLU A 271 -7.82 -17.48 -4.96
N GLU A 272 -8.74 -16.60 -4.55
CA GLU A 272 -9.82 -16.14 -5.40
C GLU A 272 -10.31 -14.75 -5.01
N SER A 273 -10.66 -13.97 -6.03
CA SER A 273 -11.34 -12.67 -5.89
C SER A 273 -12.85 -12.83 -6.08
N ILE A 274 -13.64 -12.37 -5.12
CA ILE A 274 -15.09 -12.28 -5.23
C ILE A 274 -15.43 -10.97 -5.92
N ILE A 275 -15.76 -11.01 -7.22
CA ILE A 275 -16.10 -9.83 -8.01
C ILE A 275 -17.61 -9.70 -8.12
N LYS A 276 -18.16 -8.57 -7.67
CA LYS A 276 -19.57 -8.22 -7.88
C LYS A 276 -19.81 -7.85 -9.34
N ARG A 277 -20.64 -8.59 -10.02
CA ARG A 277 -21.06 -8.34 -11.40
C ARG A 277 -22.48 -7.77 -11.43
N GLU A 278 -23.04 -7.56 -12.61
CA GLU A 278 -24.46 -7.16 -12.76
C GLU A 278 -25.40 -8.23 -12.22
N GLY A 279 -26.59 -7.78 -11.75
CA GLY A 279 -27.60 -8.64 -11.17
C GLY A 279 -27.55 -8.71 -9.64
N GLU A 280 -28.39 -9.58 -9.07
CA GLU A 280 -28.49 -9.77 -7.62
C GLU A 280 -27.21 -10.42 -7.08
N PHE A 281 -26.56 -9.75 -6.15
CA PHE A 281 -25.36 -10.23 -5.47
C PHE A 281 -25.62 -10.35 -3.97
N THR A 282 -25.34 -11.52 -3.42
CA THR A 282 -25.42 -11.77 -1.97
C THR A 282 -24.07 -12.15 -1.42
N LEU A 283 -23.66 -11.50 -0.34
CA LEU A 283 -22.51 -11.88 0.48
C LEU A 283 -23.04 -12.39 1.84
N ASN A 284 -22.88 -13.69 2.10
CA ASN A 284 -23.44 -14.39 3.28
C ASN A 284 -22.53 -14.23 4.50
N LEU A 285 -22.07 -13.02 4.79
CA LEU A 285 -21.23 -12.72 5.93
C LEU A 285 -21.89 -11.67 6.83
N ALA A 286 -21.65 -11.75 8.13
CA ALA A 286 -22.08 -10.73 9.06
C ALA A 286 -21.45 -9.37 8.69
N ALA A 287 -22.23 -8.29 8.90
CA ALA A 287 -21.77 -6.94 8.55
C ALA A 287 -20.48 -6.52 9.27
N ASN A 288 -20.21 -7.09 10.44
CA ASN A 288 -19.05 -6.82 11.29
C ASN A 288 -17.96 -7.90 11.21
N VAL A 289 -18.02 -8.84 10.26
CA VAL A 289 -16.97 -9.85 10.11
C VAL A 289 -15.60 -9.16 9.92
N GLU A 290 -14.62 -9.63 10.65
CA GLU A 290 -13.27 -9.09 10.61
C GLU A 290 -12.45 -9.67 9.45
N ASN A 291 -11.46 -8.93 9.00
CA ASN A 291 -10.44 -9.43 8.09
C ASN A 291 -9.73 -10.64 8.70
N PHE A 292 -9.36 -11.60 7.87
CA PHE A 292 -8.73 -12.87 8.24
C PHE A 292 -9.60 -13.81 9.08
N THR A 293 -10.91 -13.59 9.16
CA THR A 293 -11.81 -14.57 9.77
C THR A 293 -11.73 -15.87 8.98
N ALA A 294 -11.45 -16.96 9.69
CA ALA A 294 -11.50 -18.31 9.14
C ALA A 294 -12.95 -18.75 8.93
N LEU A 295 -13.23 -19.33 7.78
CA LEU A 295 -14.55 -19.84 7.42
C LEU A 295 -14.47 -21.34 7.19
N PRO A 296 -15.50 -22.11 7.59
CA PRO A 296 -15.46 -23.58 7.41
C PRO A 296 -15.52 -23.93 5.91
N ALA A 297 -14.80 -24.98 5.54
CA ALA A 297 -14.88 -25.54 4.21
C ALA A 297 -16.33 -25.90 3.85
N GLY A 298 -16.73 -25.65 2.62
CA GLY A 298 -18.09 -25.85 2.14
C GLY A 298 -19.06 -24.72 2.47
N TYR A 299 -18.62 -23.67 3.19
CA TYR A 299 -19.45 -22.49 3.44
C TYR A 299 -19.65 -21.67 2.17
N GLU A 300 -20.93 -21.44 1.76
CA GLU A 300 -21.26 -20.54 0.65
C GLU A 300 -21.13 -19.09 1.14
N ILE A 301 -20.03 -18.45 0.78
CA ILE A 301 -19.70 -17.09 1.21
C ILE A 301 -20.40 -16.03 0.37
N ALA A 302 -20.61 -16.30 -0.92
CA ALA A 302 -21.27 -15.39 -1.83
C ALA A 302 -21.95 -16.14 -2.97
N ARG A 303 -22.98 -15.51 -3.54
CA ARG A 303 -23.62 -15.99 -4.78
C ARG A 303 -24.06 -14.84 -5.66
N GLN A 304 -24.10 -15.10 -6.96
CA GLN A 304 -24.61 -14.17 -7.96
C GLN A 304 -25.05 -14.97 -9.21
N ALA A 305 -26.32 -14.88 -9.57
CA ALA A 305 -26.91 -15.74 -10.59
C ALA A 305 -26.53 -17.22 -10.35
N GLU A 306 -25.95 -17.90 -11.32
CA GLU A 306 -25.51 -19.30 -11.21
C GLU A 306 -24.15 -19.47 -10.51
N LYS A 307 -23.36 -18.38 -10.34
CA LYS A 307 -22.04 -18.46 -9.69
C LYS A 307 -22.18 -18.46 -8.18
N ARG A 308 -21.52 -19.43 -7.53
CA ARG A 308 -21.39 -19.55 -6.09
C ARG A 308 -19.93 -19.52 -5.70
N TRP A 309 -19.61 -18.78 -4.67
CA TRP A 309 -18.30 -18.79 -4.05
C TRP A 309 -18.40 -19.63 -2.78
N VAL A 310 -17.77 -20.79 -2.82
CA VAL A 310 -17.77 -21.75 -1.70
C VAL A 310 -16.36 -21.86 -1.18
N VAL A 311 -16.19 -21.73 0.12
CA VAL A 311 -14.89 -21.82 0.79
C VAL A 311 -14.31 -23.23 0.56
N GLN A 312 -13.17 -23.28 -0.10
CA GLN A 312 -12.41 -24.49 -0.29
C GLN A 312 -11.59 -24.82 0.96
N ALA A 313 -11.22 -26.06 1.17
CA ALA A 313 -10.46 -26.48 2.35
C ALA A 313 -9.11 -25.75 2.52
N ARG A 314 -8.52 -25.29 1.41
CA ARG A 314 -7.22 -24.60 1.37
C ARG A 314 -7.30 -23.07 1.40
N ALA A 315 -8.48 -22.47 1.21
CA ALA A 315 -8.70 -21.02 1.19
C ALA A 315 -9.74 -20.60 2.24
N PRO A 316 -9.50 -20.84 3.54
CA PRO A 316 -10.51 -20.68 4.57
C PRO A 316 -10.64 -19.27 5.13
N TYR A 317 -9.85 -18.29 4.70
CA TYR A 317 -9.85 -16.95 5.29
C TYR A 317 -10.46 -15.92 4.34
N ILE A 318 -11.18 -14.94 4.91
CA ILE A 318 -11.76 -13.82 4.16
C ILE A 318 -10.98 -12.52 4.43
N LEU A 319 -10.74 -11.74 3.37
CA LEU A 319 -10.15 -10.41 3.48
C LEU A 319 -10.98 -9.38 2.71
N PHE A 320 -11.18 -8.20 3.30
CA PHE A 320 -11.92 -7.06 2.76
C PHE A 320 -13.37 -7.38 2.31
N PRO A 321 -14.17 -8.11 3.10
CA PRO A 321 -15.54 -8.42 2.71
C PRO A 321 -16.40 -7.15 2.67
N ASN A 322 -17.01 -6.84 1.51
CA ASN A 322 -17.85 -5.66 1.32
C ASN A 322 -18.89 -5.88 0.22
N ALA A 323 -20.15 -6.15 0.61
CA ALA A 323 -21.27 -6.30 -0.34
C ALA A 323 -21.67 -4.98 -1.02
N GLY A 324 -21.33 -3.83 -0.41
CA GLY A 324 -21.68 -2.48 -0.89
C GLY A 324 -20.80 -1.94 -2.02
N VAL A 325 -19.83 -2.71 -2.52
CA VAL A 325 -19.00 -2.27 -3.65
C VAL A 325 -19.81 -2.10 -4.92
N ALA A 326 -19.35 -1.23 -5.82
CA ALA A 326 -19.96 -1.06 -7.13
C ALA A 326 -19.80 -2.32 -8.01
N THR A 327 -20.65 -2.45 -9.01
CA THR A 327 -20.52 -3.48 -10.05
C THR A 327 -19.15 -3.42 -10.71
N GLY A 328 -18.54 -4.57 -10.96
CA GLY A 328 -17.17 -4.71 -11.46
C GLY A 328 -16.10 -4.66 -10.38
N GLN A 329 -16.43 -4.28 -9.15
CA GLN A 329 -15.45 -4.19 -8.06
C GLN A 329 -15.43 -5.47 -7.20
N ARG A 330 -14.32 -5.63 -6.49
CA ARG A 330 -14.04 -6.76 -5.61
C ARG A 330 -14.80 -6.63 -4.29
N ALA A 331 -15.65 -7.60 -4.01
CA ALA A 331 -16.47 -7.71 -2.79
C ALA A 331 -15.78 -8.52 -1.68
N GLY A 332 -14.62 -9.12 -1.93
CA GLY A 332 -13.82 -9.86 -0.97
C GLY A 332 -12.70 -10.67 -1.62
N LEU A 333 -11.78 -11.15 -0.81
CA LEU A 333 -10.70 -12.05 -1.19
C LEU A 333 -10.77 -13.31 -0.34
N LEU A 334 -10.60 -14.46 -0.96
CA LEU A 334 -10.37 -15.72 -0.26
C LEU A 334 -8.88 -15.98 -0.19
N LEU A 335 -8.39 -16.25 1.02
CA LEU A 335 -6.98 -16.45 1.30
C LEU A 335 -6.72 -17.89 1.75
N ARG A 336 -5.53 -18.40 1.42
CA ARG A 336 -4.95 -19.56 2.06
C ARG A 336 -3.71 -19.19 2.86
N ALA A 337 -3.48 -19.84 3.98
CA ALA A 337 -2.21 -19.77 4.67
C ALA A 337 -1.09 -20.39 3.80
N ALA A 338 0.09 -19.80 3.84
CA ALA A 338 1.26 -20.23 3.11
C ALA A 338 2.50 -20.16 4.02
N ALA A 339 3.53 -20.92 3.71
CA ALA A 339 4.84 -20.77 4.32
C ALA A 339 5.69 -19.87 3.41
N LEU A 340 6.39 -18.90 3.99
CA LEU A 340 7.45 -18.18 3.31
C LEU A 340 8.79 -18.83 3.70
N HIS A 341 9.51 -19.31 2.70
CA HIS A 341 10.88 -19.77 2.88
C HIS A 341 11.80 -18.65 2.40
N LEU A 342 12.27 -17.81 3.31
CA LEU A 342 13.33 -16.84 2.96
C LEU A 342 14.67 -17.58 2.91
N PRO A 343 15.53 -17.28 1.91
CA PRO A 343 16.89 -17.81 1.94
C PRO A 343 17.58 -17.31 3.22
N GLN A 344 18.27 -18.20 3.91
CA GLN A 344 19.03 -17.80 5.09
C GLN A 344 20.13 -16.83 4.64
N PRO A 345 20.40 -15.75 5.38
CA PRO A 345 21.54 -14.90 5.08
C PRO A 345 22.81 -15.75 5.12
N ALA A 346 23.61 -15.60 4.04
CA ALA A 346 24.88 -16.28 3.88
C ALA A 346 25.90 -15.81 4.93
#